data_4d1c4464bdc453037c8bd9b520de70cd
#
_entry.id   4d1c4464bdc453037c8bd9b520de70cd
#
_cell.length_a   1.000
_cell.length_b   1.000
_cell.length_c   1.000
_cell.angle_alpha   90.00
_cell.angle_beta   90.00
_cell.angle_gamma   90.00
#
_symmetry.space_group_name_H-M   'P 1'
#
loop_
_entity.id
_entity.type
_entity.pdbx_description
1 polymer ?
#
loop_
_entity_poly.entity_id
_entity_poly.type
_entity_poly.pdbx_seq_one_letter_code
_entity_poly.pdbx_strand_id
1 'polypeptide(L)'
;MLLRFAAVGLLGCATIVASPSIAAAGLPPGVLLVQAQPPAQPQNVEANIASLHQRLQITPAQEAQFNALANVMRQNARAEASAPQSPTANASAVDHLRAEIQYDEVELAGMKRFLPALEALYATLSPAQRQTAEAIFRQGPGG
;
A
#
# COMPACT_ATOMS: atom_id res chain seq x y z
N MET A 1 -12.94 -1.97 -18.50
CA MET A 1 -12.83 -2.86 -17.33
C MET A 1 -11.49 -2.55 -16.69
N LEU A 2 -11.46 -1.47 -15.89
CA LEU A 2 -10.24 -0.89 -15.33
C LEU A 2 -9.97 -1.55 -13.98
N LEU A 3 -8.95 -2.39 -13.93
CA LEU A 3 -8.48 -3.01 -12.68
C LEU A 3 -7.64 -1.96 -11.92
N ARG A 4 -8.25 -1.31 -10.94
CA ARG A 4 -7.54 -0.44 -10.00
C ARG A 4 -6.76 -1.33 -9.04
N PHE A 5 -5.46 -1.40 -9.20
CA PHE A 5 -4.57 -1.87 -8.16
C PHE A 5 -4.39 -0.75 -7.13
N ALA A 6 -5.23 -0.77 -6.10
CA ALA A 6 -5.11 0.14 -4.98
C ALA A 6 -3.91 -0.22 -4.12
N ALA A 7 -3.22 0.82 -3.65
CA ALA A 7 -2.02 0.76 -2.83
C ALA A 7 -2.14 -0.19 -1.62
N VAL A 8 -1.05 -0.92 -1.37
CA VAL A 8 -0.87 -1.90 -0.29
C VAL A 8 -0.99 -1.23 1.08
N GLY A 9 -2.17 -1.29 1.68
CA GLY A 9 -2.40 -0.92 3.08
C GLY A 9 -2.59 -2.18 3.93
N LEU A 10 -1.60 -2.56 4.74
CA LEU A 10 -1.70 -3.67 5.68
C LEU A 10 -2.43 -3.25 6.96
N LEU A 11 -3.45 -4.04 7.32
CA LEU A 11 -4.30 -3.85 8.48
C LEU A 11 -3.56 -3.93 9.82
N GLY A 12 -3.80 -2.92 10.66
CA GLY A 12 -3.58 -2.98 12.10
C GLY A 12 -4.72 -3.71 12.81
N CYS A 13 -4.36 -4.61 13.70
CA CYS A 13 -5.25 -5.36 14.58
C CYS A 13 -6.02 -4.41 15.51
N ALA A 14 -7.35 -4.40 15.44
CA ALA A 14 -8.22 -3.59 16.29
C ALA A 14 -8.37 -4.23 17.67
N THR A 15 -7.89 -3.55 18.71
CA THR A 15 -8.31 -3.80 20.09
C THR A 15 -9.68 -3.14 20.30
N ILE A 16 -10.67 -3.96 20.64
CA ILE A 16 -12.02 -3.53 20.99
C ILE A 16 -11.98 -2.81 22.34
N VAL A 17 -12.14 -1.51 22.32
CA VAL A 17 -12.48 -0.72 23.50
C VAL A 17 -13.96 -0.38 23.42
N ALA A 18 -14.75 -0.91 24.34
CA ALA A 18 -16.18 -0.61 24.46
C ALA A 18 -16.38 0.88 24.76
N SER A 19 -17.14 1.57 23.93
CA SER A 19 -17.58 2.94 24.15
C SER A 19 -19.10 3.04 24.19
N PRO A 20 -19.67 3.94 25.00
CA PRO A 20 -21.11 3.98 25.29
C PRO A 20 -21.93 4.52 24.14
N SER A 21 -23.14 3.98 24.03
CA SER A 21 -24.20 4.35 23.08
C SER A 21 -24.50 5.84 23.07
N ILE A 22 -24.29 6.49 21.92
CA ILE A 22 -24.90 7.78 21.62
C ILE A 22 -26.08 7.51 20.70
N ALA A 23 -27.26 7.97 21.15
CA ALA A 23 -28.54 7.80 20.46
C ALA A 23 -28.47 8.34 19.03
N ALA A 24 -28.83 7.47 18.07
CA ALA A 24 -28.93 7.80 16.66
C ALA A 24 -30.16 8.65 16.40
N ALA A 25 -29.99 9.93 16.13
CA ALA A 25 -30.99 10.77 15.46
C ALA A 25 -30.80 10.64 13.94
N GLY A 26 -31.80 10.06 13.28
CA GLY A 26 -32.15 10.04 11.87
C GLY A 26 -31.19 10.55 10.81
N LEU A 27 -30.41 9.65 10.21
CA LEU A 27 -29.80 9.88 8.90
C LEU A 27 -30.67 9.22 7.82
N PRO A 28 -30.92 9.87 6.68
CA PRO A 28 -31.70 9.29 5.59
C PRO A 28 -30.93 8.07 5.00
N PRO A 29 -31.68 7.01 4.60
CA PRO A 29 -31.07 5.83 3.98
C PRO A 29 -30.57 6.20 2.57
N GLY A 30 -29.28 6.17 2.35
CA GLY A 30 -28.71 6.33 1.01
C GLY A 30 -27.38 7.06 0.89
N VAL A 31 -26.77 7.54 1.97
CA VAL A 31 -25.43 8.10 1.89
C VAL A 31 -24.43 6.97 2.08
N LEU A 32 -23.99 6.38 0.96
CA LEU A 32 -22.75 5.61 0.94
C LEU A 32 -21.60 6.59 1.25
N LEU A 33 -21.13 6.57 2.48
CA LEU A 33 -19.87 7.19 2.84
C LEU A 33 -18.77 6.47 2.03
N VAL A 34 -18.41 7.02 0.89
CA VAL A 34 -17.17 6.70 0.21
C VAL A 34 -16.08 7.11 1.19
N GLN A 35 -15.56 6.16 1.95
CA GLN A 35 -14.38 6.37 2.76
C GLN A 35 -13.24 6.65 1.80
N ALA A 36 -12.90 7.94 1.65
CA ALA A 36 -11.67 8.33 0.99
C ALA A 36 -10.52 7.66 1.76
N GLN A 37 -9.83 6.70 1.13
CA GLN A 37 -8.61 6.15 1.69
C GLN A 37 -7.62 7.31 1.90
N PRO A 38 -7.07 7.45 3.11
CA PRO A 38 -6.06 8.46 3.33
C PRO A 38 -4.86 8.18 2.42
N PRO A 39 -4.23 9.23 1.86
CA PRO A 39 -3.02 9.07 1.05
C PRO A 39 -1.97 8.29 1.84
N ALA A 40 -1.18 7.47 1.14
CA ALA A 40 -0.12 6.65 1.73
C ALA A 40 0.81 7.52 2.58
N GLN A 41 0.64 7.47 3.91
CA GLN A 41 1.44 8.28 4.81
C GLN A 41 2.80 7.62 5.03
N PRO A 42 3.89 8.40 5.13
CA PRO A 42 5.23 7.85 5.39
C PRO A 42 5.29 6.91 6.60
N GLN A 43 4.43 7.14 7.59
CA GLN A 43 4.30 6.30 8.79
C GLN A 43 3.80 4.88 8.47
N ASN A 44 2.99 4.71 7.42
CA ASN A 44 2.48 3.40 7.01
C ASN A 44 3.56 2.55 6.34
N VAL A 45 4.51 3.15 5.63
CA VAL A 45 5.57 2.38 4.96
C VAL A 45 6.51 1.71 5.96
N GLU A 46 6.87 2.36 7.06
CA GLU A 46 7.72 1.75 8.09
C GLU A 46 7.00 0.61 8.82
N ALA A 47 5.71 0.77 9.11
CA ALA A 47 4.89 -0.29 9.68
C ALA A 47 4.79 -1.50 8.73
N ASN A 48 4.64 -1.25 7.43
CA ASN A 48 4.60 -2.30 6.41
C ASN A 48 5.95 -3.03 6.29
N ILE A 49 7.06 -2.30 6.31
CA ILE A 49 8.41 -2.87 6.30
C ILE A 49 8.62 -3.75 7.54
N ALA A 50 8.29 -3.26 8.74
CA ALA A 50 8.41 -4.01 9.97
C ALA A 50 7.53 -5.28 9.98
N SER A 51 6.29 -5.17 9.52
CA SER A 51 5.37 -6.29 9.37
C SER A 51 5.91 -7.35 8.40
N LEU A 52 6.41 -6.92 7.25
CA LEU A 52 6.97 -7.80 6.23
C LEU A 52 8.21 -8.55 6.76
N HIS A 53 9.10 -7.84 7.47
CA HIS A 53 10.27 -8.42 8.11
C HIS A 53 9.90 -9.53 9.10
N GLN A 54 8.93 -9.26 9.95
CA GLN A 54 8.43 -10.22 10.95
C GLN A 54 7.74 -11.42 10.29
N ARG A 55 6.84 -11.18 9.33
CA ARG A 55 6.09 -12.25 8.65
C ARG A 55 6.99 -13.19 7.86
N LEU A 56 8.00 -12.65 7.20
CA LEU A 56 9.00 -13.42 6.46
C LEU A 56 10.06 -14.04 7.37
N GLN A 57 10.13 -13.65 8.65
CA GLN A 57 11.17 -14.13 9.58
C GLN A 57 12.58 -13.94 8.98
N ILE A 58 12.88 -12.72 8.54
CA ILE A 58 14.15 -12.40 7.87
C ILE A 58 15.33 -12.74 8.79
N THR A 59 16.28 -13.50 8.25
CA THR A 59 17.48 -13.90 8.96
C THR A 59 18.61 -12.86 8.80
N PRO A 60 19.62 -12.85 9.68
CA PRO A 60 20.76 -11.94 9.55
C PRO A 60 21.48 -12.02 8.18
N ALA A 61 21.48 -13.20 7.55
CA ALA A 61 22.07 -13.37 6.22
C ALA A 61 21.24 -12.74 5.09
N GLN A 62 19.97 -12.47 5.33
CA GLN A 62 19.02 -11.88 4.37
C GLN A 62 18.83 -10.37 4.55
N GLU A 63 19.36 -9.81 5.65
CA GLU A 63 19.15 -8.39 6.00
C GLU A 63 19.59 -7.42 4.90
N ALA A 64 20.68 -7.71 4.20
CA ALA A 64 21.17 -6.84 3.14
C ALA A 64 20.14 -6.70 2.00
N GLN A 65 19.57 -7.81 1.53
CA GLN A 65 18.57 -7.85 0.47
C GLN A 65 17.24 -7.27 0.96
N PHE A 66 16.86 -7.58 2.20
CA PHE A 66 15.65 -7.00 2.79
C PHE A 66 15.75 -5.48 2.92
N ASN A 67 16.89 -4.96 3.39
CA ASN A 67 17.11 -3.52 3.51
C ASN A 67 17.11 -2.82 2.14
N ALA A 68 17.61 -3.46 1.09
CA ALA A 68 17.51 -2.94 -0.27
C ALA A 68 16.04 -2.81 -0.70
N LEU A 69 15.21 -3.84 -0.46
CA LEU A 69 13.77 -3.80 -0.72
C LEU A 69 13.07 -2.71 0.10
N ALA A 70 13.37 -2.61 1.40
CA ALA A 70 12.81 -1.59 2.29
C ALA A 70 13.13 -0.17 1.81
N ASN A 71 14.34 0.06 1.30
CA ASN A 71 14.72 1.35 0.73
C ASN A 71 13.90 1.69 -0.52
N VAL A 72 13.64 0.72 -1.39
CA VAL A 72 12.76 0.91 -2.55
C VAL A 72 11.33 1.22 -2.11
N MET A 73 10.79 0.53 -1.09
CA MET A 73 9.46 0.82 -0.54
C MET A 73 9.37 2.27 -0.04
N ARG A 74 10.39 2.76 0.67
CA ARG A 74 10.46 4.16 1.12
C ARG A 74 10.52 5.15 -0.04
N GLN A 75 11.29 4.83 -1.08
CA GLN A 75 11.39 5.68 -2.28
C GLN A 75 10.05 5.75 -3.01
N ASN A 76 9.35 4.63 -3.16
CA ASN A 76 8.05 4.58 -3.80
C ASN A 76 7.02 5.39 -2.99
N ALA A 77 6.95 5.21 -1.68
CA ALA A 77 6.05 5.99 -0.82
C ALA A 77 6.29 7.51 -0.92
N ARG A 78 7.55 7.94 -1.04
CA ARG A 78 7.87 9.37 -1.27
C ARG A 78 7.45 9.84 -2.65
N ALA A 79 7.66 9.03 -3.69
CA ALA A 79 7.26 9.36 -5.05
C ALA A 79 5.73 9.49 -5.17
N GLU A 80 4.97 8.56 -4.58
CA GLU A 80 3.51 8.59 -4.51
C GLU A 80 3.01 9.82 -3.74
N ALA A 81 3.62 10.16 -2.59
CA ALA A 81 3.27 11.35 -1.82
C ALA A 81 3.56 12.66 -2.56
N SER A 82 4.48 12.64 -3.53
CA SER A 82 4.84 13.78 -4.38
C SER A 82 4.12 13.76 -5.74
N ALA A 83 3.36 12.69 -6.03
CA ALA A 83 2.61 12.59 -7.27
C ALA A 83 1.53 13.68 -7.36
N PRO A 84 1.15 14.11 -8.57
CA PRO A 84 0.07 15.05 -8.74
C PRO A 84 -1.20 14.57 -8.04
N GLN A 85 -1.76 15.42 -7.19
CA GLN A 85 -3.03 15.14 -6.53
C GLN A 85 -4.15 15.17 -7.58
N SER A 86 -5.24 14.47 -7.28
CA SER A 86 -6.46 14.55 -8.12
C SER A 86 -6.81 16.02 -8.39
N PRO A 87 -7.12 16.38 -9.62
CA PRO A 87 -7.52 17.74 -9.95
C PRO A 87 -8.72 18.21 -9.13
N THR A 88 -8.87 19.52 -8.99
CA THR A 88 -10.02 20.11 -8.31
C THR A 88 -11.33 19.74 -8.99
N ALA A 89 -12.46 19.84 -8.27
CA ALA A 89 -13.79 19.49 -8.78
C ALA A 89 -14.20 20.23 -10.07
N ASN A 90 -13.55 21.36 -10.37
CA ASN A 90 -13.81 22.17 -11.57
C ASN A 90 -12.81 21.91 -12.72
N ALA A 91 -11.92 20.94 -12.59
CA ALA A 91 -10.98 20.60 -13.65
C ALA A 91 -11.70 19.94 -14.84
N SER A 92 -11.19 20.13 -16.03
CA SER A 92 -11.74 19.51 -17.22
C SER A 92 -11.49 17.98 -17.22
N ALA A 93 -12.31 17.23 -17.98
CA ALA A 93 -12.09 15.79 -18.17
C ALA A 93 -10.69 15.50 -18.74
N VAL A 94 -10.14 16.41 -19.55
CA VAL A 94 -8.78 16.28 -20.09
C VAL A 94 -7.73 16.42 -18.98
N ASP A 95 -7.92 17.34 -18.04
CA ASP A 95 -6.99 17.54 -16.93
C ASP A 95 -7.06 16.38 -15.94
N HIS A 96 -8.25 15.83 -15.70
CA HIS A 96 -8.42 14.61 -14.92
C HIS A 96 -7.65 13.43 -15.54
N LEU A 97 -7.81 13.21 -16.83
CA LEU A 97 -7.10 12.13 -17.53
C LEU A 97 -5.58 12.32 -17.52
N ARG A 98 -5.10 13.55 -17.69
CA ARG A 98 -3.66 13.85 -17.58
C ARG A 98 -3.09 13.54 -16.21
N ALA A 99 -3.81 13.93 -15.15
CA ALA A 99 -3.38 13.65 -13.78
C ALA A 99 -3.38 12.15 -13.49
N GLU A 100 -4.36 11.40 -13.98
CA GLU A 100 -4.42 9.94 -13.85
C GLU A 100 -3.24 9.28 -14.56
N ILE A 101 -2.93 9.69 -15.80
CA ILE A 101 -1.74 9.18 -16.53
C ILE A 101 -0.46 9.43 -15.74
N GLN A 102 -0.28 10.66 -15.22
CA GLN A 102 0.92 10.99 -14.43
C GLN A 102 1.02 10.16 -13.15
N TYR A 103 -0.10 9.89 -12.49
CA TYR A 103 -0.13 9.02 -11.32
C TYR A 103 0.24 7.58 -11.68
N ASP A 104 -0.33 7.03 -12.74
CA ASP A 104 -0.04 5.69 -13.24
C ASP A 104 1.43 5.53 -13.64
N GLU A 105 2.04 6.57 -14.23
CA GLU A 105 3.47 6.58 -14.55
C GLU A 105 4.34 6.49 -13.29
N VAL A 106 3.99 7.19 -12.22
CA VAL A 106 4.69 7.12 -10.93
C VAL A 106 4.56 5.71 -10.33
N GLU A 107 3.36 5.13 -10.33
CA GLU A 107 3.10 3.79 -9.85
C GLU A 107 3.89 2.74 -10.65
N LEU A 108 3.83 2.82 -11.99
CA LEU A 108 4.58 1.90 -12.86
C LEU A 108 6.09 2.01 -12.65
N ALA A 109 6.62 3.22 -12.49
CA ALA A 109 8.02 3.43 -12.18
C ALA A 109 8.39 2.83 -10.80
N GLY A 110 7.49 2.92 -9.84
CA GLY A 110 7.62 2.30 -8.53
C GLY A 110 7.71 0.78 -8.60
N MET A 111 6.81 0.14 -9.35
CA MET A 111 6.82 -1.30 -9.58
C MET A 111 8.09 -1.79 -10.28
N LYS A 112 8.56 -1.05 -11.28
CA LYS A 112 9.81 -1.36 -12.01
C LYS A 112 11.04 -1.29 -11.11
N ARG A 113 11.05 -0.43 -10.09
CA ARG A 113 12.12 -0.40 -9.07
C ARG A 113 11.98 -1.52 -8.05
N PHE A 114 10.73 -1.85 -7.69
CA PHE A 114 10.42 -2.84 -6.67
C PHE A 114 10.78 -4.26 -7.11
N LEU A 115 10.47 -4.61 -8.35
CA LEU A 115 10.64 -5.97 -8.89
C LEU A 115 12.07 -6.52 -8.71
N PRO A 116 13.15 -5.86 -9.16
CA PRO A 116 14.49 -6.41 -9.01
C PRO A 116 14.95 -6.54 -7.55
N ALA A 117 14.52 -5.63 -6.67
CA ALA A 117 14.81 -5.73 -5.24
C ALA A 117 14.08 -6.91 -4.59
N LEU A 118 12.84 -7.15 -4.98
CA LEU A 118 12.06 -8.30 -4.55
C LEU A 118 12.68 -9.61 -5.06
N GLU A 119 13.06 -9.69 -6.32
CA GLU A 119 13.71 -10.86 -6.91
C GLU A 119 15.01 -11.21 -6.18
N ALA A 120 15.83 -10.20 -5.84
CA ALA A 120 17.06 -10.40 -5.09
C ALA A 120 16.80 -10.96 -3.69
N LEU A 121 15.79 -10.46 -2.97
CA LEU A 121 15.39 -11.01 -1.69
C LEU A 121 14.81 -12.42 -1.86
N TYR A 122 13.89 -12.61 -2.80
CA TYR A 122 13.20 -13.89 -3.04
C TYR A 122 14.17 -15.03 -3.34
N ALA A 123 15.27 -14.75 -4.04
CA ALA A 123 16.31 -15.72 -4.32
C ALA A 123 16.97 -16.29 -3.04
N THR A 124 17.00 -15.51 -1.95
CA THR A 124 17.60 -15.92 -0.67
C THR A 124 16.61 -16.59 0.28
N LEU A 125 15.30 -16.54 -0.01
CA LEU A 125 14.26 -17.11 0.84
C LEU A 125 14.28 -18.63 0.85
N SER A 126 14.08 -19.22 2.03
CA SER A 126 13.79 -20.63 2.20
C SER A 126 12.44 -21.03 1.58
N PRO A 127 12.17 -22.33 1.34
CA PRO A 127 10.88 -22.77 0.81
C PRO A 127 9.68 -22.33 1.67
N ALA A 128 9.81 -22.35 2.99
CA ALA A 128 8.77 -21.90 3.91
C ALA A 128 8.53 -20.37 3.82
N GLN A 129 9.60 -19.59 3.75
CA GLN A 129 9.51 -18.14 3.57
C GLN A 129 8.89 -17.78 2.22
N ARG A 130 9.20 -18.50 1.15
CA ARG A 130 8.57 -18.31 -0.18
C ARG A 130 7.08 -18.57 -0.13
N GLN A 131 6.62 -19.63 0.54
CA GLN A 131 5.19 -19.87 0.74
C GLN A 131 4.50 -18.73 1.48
N THR A 132 5.16 -18.17 2.49
CA THR A 132 4.66 -16.98 3.20
C THR A 132 4.59 -15.76 2.28
N ALA A 133 5.65 -15.51 1.49
CA ALA A 133 5.66 -14.43 0.51
C ALA A 133 4.52 -14.55 -0.50
N GLU A 134 4.33 -15.74 -1.08
CA GLU A 134 3.23 -16.04 -2.00
C GLU A 134 1.85 -15.81 -1.36
N ALA A 135 1.69 -16.18 -0.07
CA ALA A 135 0.45 -15.92 0.65
C ALA A 135 0.20 -14.42 0.83
N ILE A 136 1.24 -13.64 1.15
CA ILE A 136 1.17 -12.19 1.27
C ILE A 136 0.72 -11.56 -0.05
N PHE A 137 1.34 -11.96 -1.16
CA PHE A 137 1.00 -11.43 -2.48
C PHE A 137 -0.40 -11.82 -2.96
N ARG A 138 -0.86 -13.05 -2.67
CA ARG A 138 -2.22 -13.49 -3.02
C ARG A 138 -3.31 -12.79 -2.22
N GLN A 139 -3.04 -12.43 -0.97
CA GLN A 139 -3.99 -11.69 -0.15
C GLN A 139 -4.18 -10.26 -0.66
N GLY A 140 -3.23 -9.76 -1.45
CA GLY A 140 -3.29 -8.40 -1.96
C GLY A 140 -3.29 -7.34 -0.85
N PRO A 141 -3.38 -6.07 -1.21
CA PRO A 141 -3.44 -4.96 -0.24
C PRO A 141 -4.80 -4.82 0.48
N GLY A 142 -5.65 -5.82 0.46
CA GLY A 142 -7.01 -5.77 1.02
C GLY A 142 -7.51 -7.10 1.57
N GLY A 143 -6.62 -8.08 1.86
CA GLY A 143 -6.98 -9.35 2.50
C GLY A 143 -6.94 -9.26 4.03
#